data_27e95becfbe9330501f565353b2e6e7e
#
_entry.id   27e95becfbe9330501f565353b2e6e7e
#
_cell.length_a   1.000
_cell.length_b   1.000
_cell.length_c   1.000
_cell.angle_alpha   90.00
_cell.angle_beta   90.00
_cell.angle_gamma   90.00
#
_symmetry.space_group_name_H-M   'P 1'
#
loop_
_entity.id
_entity.type
_entity.pdbx_description
1 polymer ?
#
loop_
_entity_poly.entity_id
_entity_poly.type
_entity_poly.pdbx_seq_one_letter_code
_entity_poly.pdbx_strand_id
1 'polypeptide(L)'
;MRDQIAVIDTKTNELVAKFETGIKPHPGRGANWLDPEYGWVNATTHIGEGKLTVYGADPAGSPEHAWKVVREIRLPSAGGLFLKTHQNSPWVWMDSPLSADENLTRQICVYSKEKGRLYRCWQPVDRGRITHFEYDMRGREVWVSVWDKQGEIIVYDDKTLTEKQRLRGGWLVTPTGKFNAYNTANDVY
;
A
#
# COMPACT_ATOMS: atom_id res chain seq x y z
N MET A 1 14.07 -8.29 -11.97
CA MET A 1 12.63 -8.09 -11.77
C MET A 1 11.95 -8.16 -13.13
N ARG A 2 10.81 -8.82 -13.23
CA ARG A 2 9.98 -8.85 -14.44
C ARG A 2 8.70 -8.05 -14.18
N ASP A 3 8.07 -7.57 -15.22
CA ASP A 3 6.89 -6.70 -15.16
C ASP A 3 5.58 -7.52 -15.01
N GLN A 4 5.64 -8.55 -14.19
CA GLN A 4 4.60 -9.58 -14.07
C GLN A 4 4.35 -9.95 -12.60
N ILE A 5 3.15 -10.41 -12.32
CA ILE A 5 2.76 -11.10 -11.09
C ILE A 5 2.61 -12.59 -11.39
N ALA A 6 3.12 -13.42 -10.49
CA ALA A 6 2.86 -14.85 -10.45
C ALA A 6 2.05 -15.18 -9.21
N VAL A 7 0.97 -15.93 -9.40
CA VAL A 7 0.09 -16.43 -8.34
C VAL A 7 0.41 -17.89 -8.10
N ILE A 8 0.78 -18.23 -6.87
CA ILE A 8 1.13 -19.59 -6.46
C ILE A 8 0.10 -20.07 -5.42
N ASP A 9 -0.47 -21.24 -5.64
CA ASP A 9 -1.26 -21.92 -4.62
C ASP A 9 -0.33 -22.45 -3.53
N THR A 10 -0.51 -21.97 -2.31
CA THR A 10 0.35 -22.35 -1.17
C THR A 10 0.07 -23.75 -0.61
N LYS A 11 -1.01 -24.39 -1.01
CA LYS A 11 -1.33 -25.78 -0.62
C LYS A 11 -0.69 -26.79 -1.54
N THR A 12 -0.72 -26.51 -2.86
CA THR A 12 -0.17 -27.41 -3.89
C THR A 12 1.23 -27.01 -4.35
N ASN A 13 1.66 -25.78 -4.07
CA ASN A 13 2.88 -25.14 -4.59
C ASN A 13 2.91 -25.02 -6.12
N GLU A 14 1.75 -24.97 -6.75
CA GLU A 14 1.61 -24.86 -8.19
C GLU A 14 1.38 -23.44 -8.65
N LEU A 15 1.85 -23.10 -9.86
CA LEU A 15 1.56 -21.84 -10.51
C LEU A 15 0.10 -21.82 -10.98
N VAL A 16 -0.70 -20.94 -10.38
CA VAL A 16 -2.11 -20.73 -10.72
C VAL A 16 -2.27 -19.80 -11.91
N ALA A 17 -1.55 -18.67 -11.89
CA ALA A 17 -1.64 -17.67 -12.93
C ALA A 17 -0.35 -16.83 -13.03
N LYS A 18 -0.16 -16.25 -14.21
CA LYS A 18 0.88 -15.24 -14.47
C LYS A 18 0.34 -14.20 -15.42
N PHE A 19 0.46 -12.92 -15.06
CA PHE A 19 -0.06 -11.80 -15.85
C PHE A 19 0.80 -10.55 -15.72
N GLU A 20 0.74 -9.68 -16.71
CA GLU A 20 1.47 -8.42 -16.73
C GLU A 20 0.73 -7.35 -15.94
N THR A 21 1.50 -6.46 -15.27
CA THR A 21 0.94 -5.37 -14.47
C THR A 21 1.58 -4.02 -14.76
N GLY A 22 2.74 -4.01 -15.41
CA GLY A 22 3.54 -2.81 -15.69
C GLY A 22 4.92 -2.86 -15.06
N ILE A 23 5.66 -1.74 -15.10
CA ILE A 23 7.11 -1.72 -14.88
C ILE A 23 7.46 -1.92 -13.40
N LYS A 24 8.09 -3.04 -13.08
CA LYS A 24 8.62 -3.37 -11.75
C LYS A 24 7.57 -3.25 -10.64
N PRO A 25 6.50 -4.06 -10.64
CA PRO A 25 5.60 -4.12 -9.50
C PRO A 25 6.40 -4.46 -8.23
N HIS A 26 6.07 -3.83 -7.11
CA HIS A 26 6.77 -4.13 -5.87
C HIS A 26 6.43 -5.55 -5.40
N PRO A 27 7.42 -6.42 -5.14
CA PRO A 27 7.20 -7.76 -4.66
C PRO A 27 6.73 -7.71 -3.20
N GLY A 28 5.50 -8.11 -2.96
CA GLY A 28 4.90 -8.11 -1.64
C GLY A 28 3.46 -8.58 -1.70
N ARG A 29 2.78 -8.57 -0.56
CA ARG A 29 1.37 -8.99 -0.49
C ARG A 29 0.40 -8.00 -1.12
N GLY A 30 0.81 -6.74 -1.27
CA GLY A 30 -0.10 -5.70 -1.69
C GLY A 30 -1.16 -5.38 -0.63
N ALA A 31 -2.31 -4.93 -1.06
CA ALA A 31 -3.48 -4.70 -0.23
C ALA A 31 -4.70 -5.41 -0.82
N ASN A 32 -5.49 -6.05 0.04
CA ASN A 32 -6.70 -6.77 -0.35
C ASN A 32 -7.94 -6.07 0.19
N TRP A 33 -9.01 -6.00 -0.61
CA TRP A 33 -10.33 -5.55 -0.17
C TRP A 33 -11.43 -6.14 -1.05
N LEU A 34 -12.67 -6.07 -0.56
CA LEU A 34 -13.85 -6.36 -1.36
C LEU A 34 -14.21 -5.10 -2.16
N ASP A 35 -13.98 -5.16 -3.47
CA ASP A 35 -14.35 -4.09 -4.40
C ASP A 35 -15.82 -4.23 -4.79
N PRO A 36 -16.59 -3.12 -4.84
CA PRO A 36 -18.02 -3.19 -5.13
C PRO A 36 -18.37 -3.67 -6.54
N GLU A 37 -17.41 -3.62 -7.48
CA GLU A 37 -17.60 -4.00 -8.89
C GLU A 37 -16.94 -5.34 -9.24
N TYR A 38 -15.79 -5.66 -8.62
CA TYR A 38 -14.94 -6.78 -9.06
C TYR A 38 -14.81 -7.92 -8.04
N GLY A 39 -15.51 -7.86 -6.90
CA GLY A 39 -15.35 -8.83 -5.82
C GLY A 39 -14.03 -8.63 -5.07
N TRP A 40 -13.44 -9.69 -4.53
CA TRP A 40 -12.13 -9.57 -3.87
C TRP A 40 -11.04 -9.21 -4.85
N VAL A 41 -10.33 -8.15 -4.56
CA VAL A 41 -9.19 -7.67 -5.35
C VAL A 41 -7.93 -7.58 -4.50
N ASN A 42 -6.79 -7.59 -5.18
CA ASN A 42 -5.50 -7.19 -4.62
C ASN A 42 -4.92 -6.04 -5.45
N ALA A 43 -4.03 -5.26 -4.85
CA ALA A 43 -3.36 -4.18 -5.54
C ALA A 43 -1.87 -4.11 -5.23
N THR A 44 -1.10 -3.56 -6.16
CA THR A 44 0.32 -3.29 -6.01
C THR A 44 0.70 -1.93 -6.58
N THR A 45 1.66 -1.26 -5.93
CA THR A 45 2.36 -0.10 -6.50
C THR A 45 3.58 -0.56 -7.29
N HIS A 46 4.16 0.33 -8.09
CA HIS A 46 5.29 0.02 -8.95
C HIS A 46 6.53 0.84 -8.58
N ILE A 47 7.69 0.17 -8.58
CA ILE A 47 8.98 0.83 -8.42
C ILE A 47 9.35 1.58 -9.70
N GLY A 48 8.99 1.04 -10.85
CA GLY A 48 9.44 1.54 -12.16
C GLY A 48 8.51 2.57 -12.82
N GLU A 49 7.29 2.71 -12.34
CA GLU A 49 6.32 3.67 -12.88
C GLU A 49 5.34 4.18 -11.82
N GLY A 50 4.77 5.37 -12.06
CA GLY A 50 3.77 5.98 -11.19
C GLY A 50 2.38 5.38 -11.39
N LYS A 51 2.17 4.16 -10.86
CA LYS A 51 0.94 3.41 -11.07
C LYS A 51 0.56 2.56 -9.85
N LEU A 52 -0.73 2.51 -9.55
CA LEU A 52 -1.38 1.47 -8.75
C LEU A 52 -2.11 0.54 -9.72
N THR A 53 -1.79 -0.74 -9.69
CA THR A 53 -2.51 -1.78 -10.41
C THR A 53 -3.40 -2.55 -9.44
N VAL A 54 -4.69 -2.65 -9.75
CA VAL A 54 -5.68 -3.46 -9.04
C VAL A 54 -6.04 -4.65 -9.90
N TYR A 55 -6.03 -5.84 -9.32
CA TYR A 55 -6.37 -7.07 -10.02
C TYR A 55 -7.30 -7.97 -9.21
N GLY A 56 -8.14 -8.72 -9.90
CA GLY A 56 -9.07 -9.67 -9.26
C GLY A 56 -8.32 -10.79 -8.56
N ALA A 57 -8.76 -11.14 -7.36
CA ALA A 57 -8.16 -12.16 -6.50
C ALA A 57 -9.19 -13.16 -5.95
N ASP A 58 -10.35 -13.26 -6.60
CA ASP A 58 -11.47 -14.11 -6.18
C ASP A 58 -11.91 -15.09 -7.28
N PRO A 59 -11.18 -16.20 -7.47
CA PRO A 59 -11.56 -17.18 -8.49
C PRO A 59 -12.86 -17.93 -8.19
N ALA A 60 -13.34 -17.89 -6.95
CA ALA A 60 -14.57 -18.55 -6.55
C ALA A 60 -15.82 -17.65 -6.68
N GLY A 61 -15.70 -16.41 -6.22
CA GLY A 61 -16.82 -15.45 -6.21
C GLY A 61 -16.94 -14.60 -7.46
N SER A 62 -15.81 -14.34 -8.16
CA SER A 62 -15.74 -13.48 -9.34
C SER A 62 -14.74 -14.05 -10.37
N PRO A 63 -15.00 -15.24 -10.91
CA PRO A 63 -14.05 -15.95 -11.77
C PRO A 63 -13.71 -15.20 -13.07
N GLU A 64 -14.62 -14.38 -13.58
CA GLU A 64 -14.40 -13.56 -14.78
C GLU A 64 -13.34 -12.48 -14.60
N HIS A 65 -13.09 -12.04 -13.37
CA HIS A 65 -12.09 -11.04 -13.00
C HIS A 65 -10.82 -11.64 -12.41
N ALA A 66 -10.85 -12.90 -12.01
CA ALA A 66 -9.74 -13.55 -11.33
C ALA A 66 -8.44 -13.52 -12.14
N TRP A 67 -7.36 -13.05 -11.49
CA TRP A 67 -6.01 -12.95 -12.02
C TRP A 67 -5.89 -12.07 -13.27
N LYS A 68 -6.76 -11.07 -13.38
CA LYS A 68 -6.74 -10.05 -14.43
C LYS A 68 -6.65 -8.67 -13.80
N VAL A 69 -5.93 -7.77 -14.46
CA VAL A 69 -5.94 -6.35 -14.10
C VAL A 69 -7.35 -5.79 -14.37
N VAL A 70 -7.95 -5.21 -13.34
CA VAL A 70 -9.31 -4.63 -13.40
C VAL A 70 -9.29 -3.11 -13.34
N ARG A 71 -8.25 -2.52 -12.73
CA ARG A 71 -8.02 -1.05 -12.75
C ARG A 71 -6.54 -0.73 -12.78
N GLU A 72 -6.20 0.34 -13.49
CA GLU A 72 -4.91 1.00 -13.43
C GLU A 72 -5.12 2.47 -13.07
N ILE A 73 -4.47 2.92 -12.02
CA ILE A 73 -4.59 4.28 -11.50
C ILE A 73 -3.23 4.96 -11.58
N ARG A 74 -3.16 6.08 -12.29
CA ARG A 74 -1.96 6.90 -12.35
C ARG A 74 -1.68 7.53 -11.00
N LEU A 75 -0.45 7.38 -10.52
CA LEU A 75 0.10 8.02 -9.33
C LEU A 75 1.06 9.15 -9.73
N PRO A 76 1.28 10.14 -8.85
CA PRO A 76 2.21 11.24 -9.13
C PRO A 76 3.65 10.80 -9.35
N SER A 77 4.06 9.67 -8.78
CA SER A 77 5.44 9.18 -8.83
C SER A 77 5.52 7.67 -8.93
N ALA A 78 6.59 7.21 -9.56
CA ALA A 78 7.16 5.87 -9.40
C ALA A 78 7.80 5.69 -8.01
N GLY A 79 8.32 4.51 -7.72
CA GLY A 79 9.09 4.26 -6.49
C GLY A 79 8.25 3.88 -5.29
N GLY A 80 6.99 3.45 -5.49
CA GLY A 80 6.14 2.90 -4.44
C GLY A 80 6.70 1.58 -3.89
N LEU A 81 6.71 1.44 -2.57
CA LEU A 81 7.09 0.21 -1.87
C LEU A 81 5.92 -0.40 -1.11
N PHE A 82 5.22 0.41 -0.33
CA PHE A 82 4.19 -0.12 0.56
C PHE A 82 2.84 0.50 0.28
N LEU A 83 1.83 -0.36 0.36
CA LEU A 83 0.45 0.04 0.42
C LEU A 83 -0.23 -0.76 1.52
N LYS A 84 -1.18 -0.13 2.20
CA LYS A 84 -1.88 -0.73 3.32
C LYS A 84 -3.35 -0.32 3.31
N THR A 85 -4.20 -1.27 3.67
CA THR A 85 -5.62 -1.02 3.94
C THR A 85 -6.07 -1.83 5.14
N HIS A 86 -7.27 -1.58 5.62
CA HIS A 86 -7.94 -2.34 6.66
C HIS A 86 -9.38 -2.62 6.21
N GLN A 87 -10.01 -3.70 6.70
CA GLN A 87 -11.38 -4.02 6.32
C GLN A 87 -12.38 -2.89 6.61
N ASN A 88 -12.17 -2.15 7.70
CA ASN A 88 -13.02 -1.02 8.12
C ASN A 88 -12.60 0.33 7.49
N SER A 89 -11.52 0.37 6.72
CA SER A 89 -11.05 1.60 6.07
C SER A 89 -11.68 1.79 4.69
N PRO A 90 -12.09 3.01 4.31
CA PRO A 90 -12.48 3.31 2.95
C PRO A 90 -11.29 3.54 2.00
N TRP A 91 -10.04 3.50 2.54
CA TRP A 91 -8.84 3.90 1.81
C TRP A 91 -7.85 2.76 1.63
N VAL A 92 -7.00 2.92 0.61
CA VAL A 92 -5.68 2.27 0.52
C VAL A 92 -4.63 3.37 0.59
N TRP A 93 -3.75 3.31 1.59
CA TRP A 93 -2.64 4.24 1.80
C TRP A 93 -1.42 3.76 1.03
N MET A 94 -0.69 4.69 0.40
CA MET A 94 0.45 4.38 -0.46
C MET A 94 1.59 5.36 -0.26
N ASP A 95 2.81 4.87 -0.36
CA ASP A 95 4.05 5.63 -0.33
C ASP A 95 4.76 5.67 -1.70
N SER A 96 5.84 6.46 -1.78
CA SER A 96 6.76 6.47 -2.92
C SER A 96 8.21 6.80 -2.50
N PRO A 97 8.78 6.08 -1.51
CA PRO A 97 10.11 6.41 -0.93
C PRO A 97 11.26 6.27 -1.91
N LEU A 98 11.09 5.57 -3.03
CA LEU A 98 12.10 5.41 -4.08
C LEU A 98 11.85 6.31 -5.29
N SER A 99 11.00 7.35 -5.15
CA SER A 99 10.82 8.35 -6.20
C SER A 99 12.14 8.97 -6.63
N ALA A 100 12.29 9.23 -7.93
CA ALA A 100 13.42 10.01 -8.47
C ALA A 100 13.31 11.50 -8.13
N ASP A 101 12.09 11.99 -7.88
CA ASP A 101 11.85 13.32 -7.32
C ASP A 101 11.88 13.23 -5.79
N GLU A 102 12.88 13.86 -5.19
CA GLU A 102 13.07 13.84 -3.73
C GLU A 102 11.87 14.41 -2.97
N ASN A 103 11.15 15.39 -3.52
CA ASN A 103 9.95 15.92 -2.88
C ASN A 103 8.85 14.86 -2.80
N LEU A 104 8.71 14.04 -3.83
CA LEU A 104 7.70 12.98 -3.87
C LEU A 104 8.05 11.77 -2.99
N THR A 105 9.30 11.66 -2.50
CA THR A 105 9.64 10.63 -1.49
C THR A 105 8.97 10.88 -0.14
N ARG A 106 8.48 12.10 0.09
CA ARG A 106 7.80 12.54 1.32
C ARG A 106 6.28 12.52 1.22
N GLN A 107 5.76 11.95 0.13
CA GLN A 107 4.34 11.97 -0.18
C GLN A 107 3.60 10.76 0.38
N ILE A 108 2.39 11.01 0.85
CA ILE A 108 1.36 10.01 1.10
C ILE A 108 0.31 10.17 0.02
N CYS A 109 -0.13 9.07 -0.57
CA CYS A 109 -1.31 9.03 -1.43
C CYS A 109 -2.36 8.09 -0.84
N VAL A 110 -3.64 8.42 -1.02
CA VAL A 110 -4.74 7.54 -0.66
C VAL A 110 -5.66 7.30 -1.86
N TYR A 111 -6.01 6.04 -2.07
CA TYR A 111 -6.98 5.59 -3.05
C TYR A 111 -8.32 5.30 -2.37
N SER A 112 -9.42 5.73 -2.96
CA SER A 112 -10.77 5.43 -2.48
C SER A 112 -11.24 4.09 -3.01
N LYS A 113 -11.49 3.14 -2.11
CA LYS A 113 -12.03 1.81 -2.47
C LYS A 113 -13.43 1.92 -3.06
N GLU A 114 -14.27 2.79 -2.50
CA GLU A 114 -15.64 3.02 -2.98
C GLU A 114 -15.69 3.68 -4.37
N LYS A 115 -14.82 4.69 -4.60
CA LYS A 115 -14.85 5.48 -5.84
C LYS A 115 -13.94 4.93 -6.94
N GLY A 116 -13.14 3.93 -6.65
CA GLY A 116 -12.23 3.31 -7.61
C GLY A 116 -11.17 4.26 -8.19
N ARG A 117 -10.74 5.28 -7.43
CA ARG A 117 -9.82 6.31 -7.92
C ARG A 117 -8.91 6.88 -6.85
N LEU A 118 -7.79 7.50 -7.30
CA LEU A 118 -6.96 8.30 -6.42
C LEU A 118 -7.79 9.44 -5.82
N TYR A 119 -7.74 9.56 -4.49
CA TYR A 119 -8.51 10.58 -3.77
C TYR A 119 -7.68 11.81 -3.46
N ARG A 120 -6.50 11.62 -2.83
CA ARG A 120 -5.64 12.71 -2.38
C ARG A 120 -4.19 12.26 -2.26
N CYS A 121 -3.26 13.20 -2.53
CA CYS A 121 -1.85 13.09 -2.15
C CYS A 121 -1.42 14.35 -1.39
N TRP A 122 -0.53 14.19 -0.38
CA TRP A 122 0.04 15.31 0.38
C TRP A 122 1.42 14.97 0.93
N GLN A 123 2.17 15.97 1.33
CA GLN A 123 3.50 15.84 1.93
C GLN A 123 3.44 16.30 3.39
N PRO A 124 3.45 15.38 4.36
CA PRO A 124 3.33 15.73 5.78
C PRO A 124 4.62 16.19 6.43
N VAL A 125 5.75 16.03 5.75
CA VAL A 125 7.09 16.31 6.28
C VAL A 125 7.95 17.04 5.26
N ASP A 126 8.95 17.77 5.76
CA ASP A 126 9.95 18.49 4.97
C ASP A 126 11.29 17.73 4.88
N ARG A 127 11.43 16.61 5.60
CA ARG A 127 12.63 15.77 5.69
C ARG A 127 12.31 14.28 5.68
N GLY A 128 13.31 13.45 5.44
CA GLY A 128 13.18 12.01 5.41
C GLY A 128 12.35 11.51 4.23
N ARG A 129 11.85 10.29 4.34
CA ARG A 129 11.00 9.64 3.35
C ARG A 129 9.81 9.03 4.04
N ILE A 130 8.62 9.18 3.47
CA ILE A 130 7.45 8.43 3.94
C ILE A 130 7.62 6.98 3.50
N THR A 131 7.52 6.08 4.46
CA THR A 131 7.69 4.66 4.21
C THR A 131 6.86 3.86 5.18
N HIS A 132 6.09 2.92 4.65
CA HIS A 132 5.34 1.95 5.46
C HIS A 132 4.22 2.54 6.31
N PHE A 133 3.15 1.77 6.39
CA PHE A 133 1.92 2.10 7.12
C PHE A 133 1.50 0.93 7.99
N GLU A 134 1.00 1.23 9.19
CA GLU A 134 0.35 0.25 10.05
C GLU A 134 -0.99 0.78 10.55
N TYR A 135 -1.96 -0.10 10.70
CA TYR A 135 -3.26 0.21 11.29
C TYR A 135 -3.30 -0.16 12.77
N ASP A 136 -4.13 0.55 13.54
CA ASP A 136 -4.61 0.00 14.80
C ASP A 136 -5.54 -1.20 14.53
N MET A 137 -5.75 -2.05 15.55
CA MET A 137 -6.55 -3.28 15.40
C MET A 137 -8.00 -3.04 14.92
N ARG A 138 -8.51 -1.83 15.05
CA ARG A 138 -9.88 -1.45 14.68
C ARG A 138 -9.95 -0.74 13.34
N GLY A 139 -8.82 -0.43 12.72
CA GLY A 139 -8.74 0.31 11.45
C GLY A 139 -9.20 1.76 11.57
N ARG A 140 -8.99 2.39 12.73
CA ARG A 140 -9.37 3.79 12.97
C ARG A 140 -8.20 4.76 12.85
N GLU A 141 -7.00 4.24 13.09
CA GLU A 141 -5.75 5.00 13.02
C GLU A 141 -4.80 4.37 12.01
N VAL A 142 -4.11 5.23 11.27
CA VAL A 142 -3.00 4.84 10.41
C VAL A 142 -1.74 5.47 10.95
N TRP A 143 -0.76 4.65 11.24
CA TRP A 143 0.55 5.02 11.73
C TRP A 143 1.53 5.00 10.56
N VAL A 144 2.21 6.10 10.32
CA VAL A 144 3.05 6.34 9.14
C VAL A 144 4.48 6.60 9.57
N SER A 145 5.42 5.82 9.09
CA SER A 145 6.85 6.03 9.39
C SER A 145 7.45 7.10 8.50
N VAL A 146 8.24 7.96 9.12
CA VAL A 146 9.19 8.86 8.46
C VAL A 146 10.58 8.23 8.56
N TRP A 147 11.05 7.67 7.46
CA TRP A 147 12.35 7.02 7.40
C TRP A 147 13.46 8.05 7.32
N ASP A 148 14.04 8.36 8.47
CA ASP A 148 15.21 9.24 8.60
C ASP A 148 16.02 8.93 9.86
N LYS A 149 17.08 9.71 10.11
CA LYS A 149 18.00 9.51 11.25
C LYS A 149 17.44 10.01 12.58
N GLN A 150 16.38 10.79 12.61
CA GLN A 150 15.81 11.35 13.84
C GLN A 150 14.69 10.49 14.41
N GLY A 151 14.04 9.67 13.57
CA GLY A 151 12.93 8.79 13.92
C GLY A 151 11.64 9.55 14.19
N GLU A 152 10.63 9.30 13.36
CA GLU A 152 9.31 9.92 13.51
C GLU A 152 8.21 8.97 13.03
N ILE A 153 7.10 8.95 13.75
CA ILE A 153 5.85 8.31 13.34
C ILE A 153 4.73 9.33 13.43
N ILE A 154 3.93 9.43 12.38
CA ILE A 154 2.75 10.28 12.31
C ILE A 154 1.52 9.40 12.42
N VAL A 155 0.60 9.74 13.31
CA VAL A 155 -0.67 9.01 13.50
C VAL A 155 -1.80 9.83 12.92
N TYR A 156 -2.53 9.22 11.98
CA TYR A 156 -3.70 9.82 11.32
C TYR A 156 -4.98 9.16 11.81
N ASP A 157 -6.05 9.94 11.87
CA ASP A 157 -7.42 9.41 11.84
C ASP A 157 -7.70 8.92 10.41
N ASP A 158 -8.00 7.63 10.26
CA ASP A 158 -8.19 7.04 8.94
C ASP A 158 -9.41 7.61 8.21
N LYS A 159 -10.50 7.88 8.94
CA LYS A 159 -11.75 8.35 8.32
C LYS A 159 -11.62 9.76 7.75
N THR A 160 -10.97 10.65 8.49
CA THR A 160 -10.87 12.08 8.16
C THR A 160 -9.57 12.45 7.47
N LEU A 161 -8.57 11.56 7.46
CA LEU A 161 -7.21 11.80 6.95
C LEU A 161 -6.52 12.97 7.66
N THR A 162 -6.88 13.25 8.91
CA THR A 162 -6.28 14.31 9.73
C THR A 162 -5.24 13.75 10.69
N GLU A 163 -4.13 14.47 10.85
CA GLU A 163 -3.12 14.13 11.83
C GLU A 163 -3.67 14.25 13.25
N LYS A 164 -3.52 13.20 14.04
CA LYS A 164 -3.91 13.14 15.46
C LYS A 164 -2.73 13.36 16.39
N GLN A 165 -1.61 12.75 16.06
CA GLN A 165 -0.43 12.73 16.91
C GLN A 165 0.83 12.53 16.08
N ARG A 166 1.95 12.99 16.64
CA ARG A 166 3.27 12.81 16.06
C ARG A 166 4.25 12.39 17.14
N LEU A 167 4.85 11.22 16.98
CA LEU A 167 5.86 10.67 17.87
C LEU A 167 7.24 10.93 17.29
N ARG A 168 8.20 11.35 18.12
CA ARG A 168 9.57 11.63 17.67
C ARG A 168 10.58 11.08 18.65
N GLY A 169 11.69 10.56 18.14
CA GLY A 169 12.82 10.13 18.95
C GLY A 169 13.67 9.08 18.28
N GLY A 170 14.94 9.03 18.68
CA GLY A 170 15.90 8.07 18.12
C GLY A 170 15.52 6.60 18.30
N TRP A 171 14.65 6.29 19.26
CA TRP A 171 14.10 4.94 19.48
C TRP A 171 13.11 4.48 18.38
N LEU A 172 12.66 5.40 17.52
CA LEU A 172 11.82 5.11 16.35
C LEU A 172 12.64 4.87 15.07
N VAL A 173 13.95 5.03 15.13
CA VAL A 173 14.81 4.81 13.97
C VAL A 173 14.93 3.32 13.67
N THR A 174 14.57 2.95 12.45
CA THR A 174 14.75 1.59 11.95
C THR A 174 15.62 1.61 10.68
N PRO A 175 16.31 0.51 10.35
CA PRO A 175 17.18 0.46 9.16
C PRO A 175 16.45 0.71 7.84
N THR A 176 15.15 0.41 7.79
CA THR A 176 14.33 0.42 6.57
C THR A 176 13.07 1.27 6.65
N GLY A 177 12.87 1.98 7.76
CA GLY A 177 11.60 2.69 8.03
C GLY A 177 10.42 1.77 8.40
N LYS A 178 10.57 0.44 8.34
CA LYS A 178 9.51 -0.51 8.72
C LYS A 178 9.35 -0.63 10.22
N PHE A 179 8.12 -0.83 10.66
CA PHE A 179 7.75 -1.07 12.06
C PHE A 179 6.44 -1.87 12.13
N ASN A 180 6.08 -2.33 13.32
CA ASN A 180 4.76 -2.89 13.60
C ASN A 180 4.13 -2.10 14.75
N ALA A 181 2.87 -1.73 14.61
CA ALA A 181 2.10 -1.06 15.66
C ALA A 181 1.64 -2.07 16.73
N TYR A 182 1.38 -3.29 16.31
CA TYR A 182 1.10 -4.43 17.19
C TYR A 182 1.52 -5.72 16.50
N ASN A 183 1.78 -6.75 17.29
CA ASN A 183 2.13 -8.06 16.78
C ASN A 183 1.02 -9.06 17.12
N THR A 184 0.38 -9.62 16.11
CA THR A 184 -0.59 -10.70 16.24
C THR A 184 -0.18 -11.90 15.40
N ALA A 185 -0.54 -13.11 15.85
CA ALA A 185 -0.32 -14.33 15.07
C ALA A 185 -1.08 -14.33 13.73
N ASN A 186 -2.09 -13.48 13.60
CA ASN A 186 -2.95 -13.33 12.44
C ASN A 186 -2.72 -12.00 11.70
N ASP A 187 -1.59 -11.34 11.93
CA ASP A 187 -1.26 -10.12 11.21
C ASP A 187 -1.09 -10.43 9.73
N VAL A 188 -2.11 -10.11 8.99
CA VAL A 188 -2.16 -10.25 7.54
C VAL A 188 -2.04 -8.83 6.99
N TYR A 189 -0.92 -8.54 6.37
CA TYR A 189 -0.69 -7.22 5.76
C TYR A 189 -1.81 -6.80 4.84
#